data_dd31f64f88117a530a66a5298ec0f831
#
_entry.id   dd31f64f88117a530a66a5298ec0f831
#
_cell.length_a   1.000
_cell.length_b   1.000
_cell.length_c   1.000
_cell.angle_alpha   90.00
_cell.angle_beta   90.00
_cell.angle_gamma   90.00
#
_symmetry.space_group_name_H-M   'P 1'
#
loop_
_entity.id
_entity.type
_entity.pdbx_description
1 polymer ?
#
loop_
_entity_poly.entity_id
_entity_poly.type
_entity_poly.pdbx_seq_one_letter_code
_entity_poly.pdbx_strand_id
1 'polypeptide(L)'
;MGMVREDLAYDMARHVDSCVHMFEEWGLPLMRNEKTGQYQREGKWQIMIHGESYKPIVAEAAKKSADKIYNRVMITHLLMDETNDNRIGGATGFNMRTGDHYVFRAKAVICAAGGASHIFKPRSVGEGMGRTWYAPWSNGSAYALPIAVGAKMTQMENRIVLTRFKDGYGPVGAYFLHLKTYTQNANG
;
A
#
# COMPACT_ATOMS: atom_id res chain seq x y z
N MET A 1 21.82 9.13 -5.32
CA MET A 1 21.15 7.85 -5.52
C MET A 1 20.27 7.75 -6.78
N GLY A 2 20.00 8.70 -7.57
CA GLY A 2 19.43 8.67 -8.94
C GLY A 2 18.29 7.70 -9.33
N MET A 3 17.72 6.96 -8.38
CA MET A 3 16.70 5.96 -8.67
C MET A 3 15.26 6.44 -8.43
N VAL A 4 15.09 7.57 -7.79
CA VAL A 4 13.77 8.13 -7.44
C VAL A 4 13.43 9.27 -8.37
N ARG A 5 12.20 9.34 -8.82
CA ARG A 5 11.68 10.54 -9.47
C ARG A 5 11.52 11.63 -8.41
N GLU A 6 12.40 12.60 -8.45
CA GLU A 6 12.49 13.66 -7.42
C GLU A 6 11.23 14.53 -7.37
N ASP A 7 10.61 14.78 -8.52
CA ASP A 7 9.34 15.50 -8.63
C ASP A 7 8.20 14.82 -7.86
N LEU A 8 8.05 13.49 -8.02
CA LEU A 8 7.05 12.72 -7.30
C LEU A 8 7.36 12.61 -5.81
N ALA A 9 8.64 12.43 -5.47
CA ALA A 9 9.08 12.38 -4.07
C ALA A 9 8.82 13.71 -3.36
N TYR A 10 9.10 14.82 -4.03
CA TYR A 10 8.82 16.15 -3.51
C TYR A 10 7.31 16.39 -3.33
N ASP A 11 6.51 16.00 -4.32
CA ASP A 11 5.05 16.13 -4.24
C ASP A 11 4.47 15.34 -3.06
N MET A 12 4.92 14.12 -2.86
CA MET A 12 4.55 13.34 -1.68
C MET A 12 4.98 14.01 -0.38
N ALA A 13 6.22 14.48 -0.31
CA ALA A 13 6.79 15.05 0.91
C ALA A 13 6.04 16.30 1.40
N ARG A 14 5.63 17.17 0.49
CA ARG A 14 4.89 18.40 0.84
C ARG A 14 3.48 18.14 1.37
N HIS A 15 2.91 16.95 1.11
CA HIS A 15 1.58 16.58 1.58
C HIS A 15 1.56 15.70 2.84
N VAL A 16 2.73 15.24 3.30
CA VAL A 16 2.80 14.34 4.47
C VAL A 16 2.19 14.97 5.71
N ASP A 17 2.49 16.24 5.97
CA ASP A 17 2.02 16.93 7.17
C ASP A 17 0.49 17.05 7.18
N SER A 18 -0.11 17.49 6.07
CA SER A 18 -1.56 17.58 5.93
C SER A 18 -2.25 16.21 6.06
N CYS A 19 -1.64 15.15 5.55
CA CYS A 19 -2.16 13.78 5.71
C CYS A 19 -2.15 13.33 7.18
N VAL A 20 -1.11 13.68 7.94
CA VAL A 20 -1.03 13.34 9.38
C VAL A 20 -2.14 14.04 10.16
N HIS A 21 -2.39 15.32 9.89
CA HIS A 21 -3.49 16.05 10.51
C HIS A 21 -4.86 15.45 10.16
N MET A 22 -5.09 15.06 8.91
CA MET A 22 -6.30 14.36 8.52
C MET A 22 -6.50 13.04 9.29
N PHE A 23 -5.45 12.26 9.50
CA PHE A 23 -5.54 11.02 10.27
C PHE A 23 -5.94 11.30 11.72
N GLU A 24 -5.40 12.36 12.31
CA GLU A 24 -5.76 12.78 13.67
C GLU A 24 -7.22 13.23 13.75
N GLU A 25 -7.69 14.01 12.78
CA GLU A 25 -9.11 14.41 12.66
C GLU A 25 -10.05 13.20 12.53
N TRP A 26 -9.63 12.14 11.87
CA TRP A 26 -10.38 10.89 11.77
C TRP A 26 -10.35 10.05 13.06
N GLY A 27 -9.59 10.49 14.06
CA GLY A 27 -9.47 9.84 15.36
C GLY A 27 -8.36 8.81 15.45
N LEU A 28 -7.37 8.83 14.54
CA LEU A 28 -6.20 7.98 14.68
C LEU A 28 -5.33 8.49 15.84
N PRO A 29 -5.05 7.66 16.85
CA PRO A 29 -4.20 8.07 17.95
C PRO A 29 -2.76 8.24 17.48
N LEU A 30 -2.27 9.47 17.53
CA LEU A 30 -0.89 9.83 17.24
C LEU A 30 -0.19 10.12 18.57
N MET A 31 0.99 9.54 18.72
CA MET A 31 1.78 9.77 19.94
C MET A 31 2.38 11.17 19.90
N ARG A 32 2.16 11.91 20.99
CA ARG A 32 2.74 13.25 21.17
C ARG A 32 3.72 13.23 22.34
N ASN A 33 4.75 14.05 22.21
CA ASN A 33 5.68 14.30 23.30
C ASN A 33 4.96 15.14 24.38
N GLU A 34 4.88 14.64 25.58
CA GLU A 34 4.16 15.28 26.70
C GLU A 34 4.68 16.68 27.07
N LYS A 35 5.98 16.93 26.85
CA LYS A 35 6.60 18.22 27.18
C LYS A 35 6.45 19.28 26.11
N THR A 36 6.49 18.87 24.84
CA THR A 36 6.49 19.82 23.71
C THR A 36 5.17 19.87 22.94
N GLY A 37 4.28 18.90 23.14
CA GLY A 37 3.05 18.74 22.39
C GLY A 37 3.24 18.31 20.92
N GLN A 38 4.48 18.21 20.46
CA GLN A 38 4.78 17.79 19.08
C GLN A 38 4.59 16.30 18.90
N TYR A 39 4.38 15.87 17.65
CA TYR A 39 4.33 14.44 17.32
C TYR A 39 5.62 13.74 17.74
N GLN A 40 5.48 12.61 18.39
CA GLN A 40 6.63 11.79 18.75
C GLN A 40 7.21 11.15 17.48
N ARG A 41 8.52 11.26 17.31
CA ARG A 41 9.24 10.75 16.15
C ARG A 41 10.26 9.71 16.59
N GLU A 42 10.36 8.62 15.84
CA GLU A 42 11.49 7.72 15.88
C GLU A 42 12.52 8.19 14.84
N GLY A 43 13.68 8.66 15.33
CA GLY A 43 14.66 9.30 14.45
C GLY A 43 14.16 10.64 13.88
N LYS A 44 14.68 11.03 12.72
CA LYS A 44 14.37 12.33 12.11
C LYS A 44 13.07 12.36 11.31
N TRP A 45 12.56 11.22 10.86
CA TRP A 45 11.64 11.16 9.73
C TRP A 45 10.34 10.40 9.99
N GLN A 46 10.26 9.61 11.06
CA GLN A 46 9.12 8.75 11.31
C GLN A 46 8.23 9.32 12.40
N ILE A 47 6.94 9.42 12.12
CA ILE A 47 5.91 9.70 13.11
C ILE A 47 5.34 8.36 13.58
N MET A 48 5.21 8.21 14.91
CA MET A 48 4.65 6.99 15.49
C MET A 48 3.14 6.97 15.32
N ILE A 49 2.66 5.98 14.60
CA ILE A 49 1.25 5.73 14.34
C ILE A 49 0.87 4.36 14.91
N HIS A 50 -0.27 4.29 15.57
CA HIS A 50 -0.79 3.03 16.10
C HIS A 50 -1.33 2.16 14.94
N GLY A 51 -0.55 1.16 14.53
CA GLY A 51 -0.81 0.37 13.32
C GLY A 51 -2.08 -0.46 13.35
N GLU A 52 -2.54 -0.91 14.52
CA GLU A 52 -3.73 -1.77 14.65
C GLU A 52 -5.04 -0.99 14.44
N SER A 53 -5.11 0.25 14.91
CA SER A 53 -6.28 1.11 14.75
C SER A 53 -6.34 1.84 13.41
N TYR A 54 -5.21 1.97 12.72
CA TYR A 54 -5.09 2.70 11.48
C TYR A 54 -6.09 2.26 10.40
N LYS A 55 -6.13 0.98 10.07
CA LYS A 55 -6.98 0.48 8.97
C LYS A 55 -8.49 0.65 9.23
N PRO A 56 -9.03 0.28 10.41
CA PRO A 56 -10.44 0.52 10.71
C PRO A 56 -10.82 2.00 10.64
N ILE A 57 -10.02 2.88 11.21
CA ILE A 57 -10.29 4.33 11.24
C ILE A 57 -10.32 4.91 9.83
N VAL A 58 -9.31 4.61 9.02
CA VAL A 58 -9.25 5.07 7.62
C VAL A 58 -10.40 4.48 6.80
N ALA A 59 -10.78 3.22 7.04
CA ALA A 59 -11.91 2.61 6.36
C ALA A 59 -13.24 3.30 6.71
N GLU A 60 -13.45 3.70 7.95
CA GLU A 60 -14.65 4.44 8.35
C GLU A 60 -14.68 5.86 7.74
N ALA A 61 -13.54 6.54 7.68
CA ALA A 61 -13.44 7.82 6.99
C ALA A 61 -13.75 7.68 5.48
N ALA A 62 -13.22 6.64 4.85
CA ALA A 62 -13.51 6.34 3.45
C ALA A 62 -14.99 6.05 3.20
N LYS A 63 -15.66 5.31 4.08
CA LYS A 63 -17.10 5.05 3.99
C LYS A 63 -17.94 6.32 4.08
N LYS A 64 -17.52 7.28 4.90
CA LYS A 64 -18.21 8.57 5.05
C LYS A 64 -18.04 9.49 3.84
N SER A 65 -16.92 9.36 3.14
CA SER A 65 -16.57 10.23 2.00
C SER A 65 -16.98 9.66 0.65
N ALA A 66 -17.16 8.35 0.53
CA ALA A 66 -17.50 7.71 -0.72
C ALA A 66 -19.02 7.69 -0.96
N ASP A 67 -19.44 8.09 -2.14
CA ASP A 67 -20.85 7.98 -2.56
C ASP A 67 -21.28 6.51 -2.65
N LYS A 68 -20.39 5.64 -3.11
CA LYS A 68 -20.68 4.21 -3.29
C LYS A 68 -19.45 3.33 -3.12
N ILE A 69 -19.62 2.23 -2.43
CA ILE A 69 -18.57 1.22 -2.20
C ILE A 69 -19.04 -0.13 -2.71
N TYR A 70 -18.26 -0.73 -3.59
CA TYR A 70 -18.49 -2.06 -4.13
C TYR A 70 -17.52 -3.05 -3.50
N ASN A 71 -17.97 -3.78 -2.51
CA ASN A 71 -17.17 -4.80 -1.86
C ASN A 71 -17.08 -6.07 -2.72
N ARG A 72 -15.93 -6.75 -2.65
CA ARG A 72 -15.68 -8.04 -3.32
C ARG A 72 -15.78 -7.99 -4.85
N VAL A 73 -15.61 -6.84 -5.43
CA VAL A 73 -15.48 -6.70 -6.89
C VAL A 73 -14.00 -6.74 -7.24
N MET A 74 -13.60 -7.75 -7.98
CA MET A 74 -12.26 -7.87 -8.54
C MET A 74 -12.21 -7.11 -9.86
N ILE A 75 -11.42 -6.08 -9.91
CA ILE A 75 -11.15 -5.34 -11.15
C ILE A 75 -10.16 -6.13 -11.98
N THR A 76 -10.51 -6.39 -13.22
CA THR A 76 -9.71 -7.19 -14.15
C THR A 76 -9.06 -6.37 -15.24
N HIS A 77 -9.68 -5.28 -15.66
CA HIS A 77 -9.16 -4.40 -16.69
C HIS A 77 -9.49 -2.94 -16.42
N LEU A 78 -8.57 -2.07 -16.81
CA LEU A 78 -8.88 -0.67 -17.05
C LEU A 78 -9.41 -0.51 -18.47
N LEU A 79 -10.32 0.42 -18.67
CA LEU A 79 -10.94 0.66 -19.97
C LEU A 79 -10.46 2.02 -20.49
N MET A 80 -10.02 2.02 -21.75
CA MET A 80 -9.67 3.24 -22.47
C MET A 80 -10.94 3.95 -22.95
N ASP A 81 -10.85 5.25 -23.11
CA ASP A 81 -11.90 6.04 -23.76
C ASP A 81 -11.87 5.78 -25.29
N GLU A 82 -13.00 5.45 -25.88
CA GLU A 82 -13.10 5.15 -27.31
C GLU A 82 -12.75 6.35 -28.21
N THR A 83 -12.86 7.55 -27.68
CA THR A 83 -12.64 8.80 -28.43
C THR A 83 -11.25 9.41 -28.17
N ASN A 84 -10.50 8.88 -27.22
CA ASN A 84 -9.19 9.41 -26.83
C ASN A 84 -8.30 8.32 -26.25
N ASP A 85 -7.34 7.86 -27.02
CA ASP A 85 -6.41 6.80 -26.67
C ASP A 85 -5.47 7.11 -25.48
N ASN A 86 -5.40 8.35 -25.05
CA ASN A 86 -4.61 8.78 -23.88
C ASN A 86 -5.45 8.97 -22.61
N ARG A 87 -6.69 8.51 -22.64
CA ARG A 87 -7.62 8.71 -21.52
C ARG A 87 -8.24 7.41 -21.05
N ILE A 88 -8.29 7.26 -19.72
CA ILE A 88 -9.05 6.18 -19.09
C ILE A 88 -10.54 6.55 -19.09
N GLY A 89 -11.39 5.65 -19.56
CA GLY A 89 -12.85 5.76 -19.51
C GLY A 89 -13.48 5.04 -18.32
N GLY A 90 -12.72 4.17 -17.63
CA GLY A 90 -13.24 3.43 -16.49
C GLY A 90 -12.50 2.15 -16.18
N ALA A 91 -13.24 1.20 -15.63
CA ALA A 91 -12.74 -0.13 -15.28
C ALA A 91 -13.84 -1.19 -15.40
N THR A 92 -13.45 -2.44 -15.56
CA THR A 92 -14.38 -3.58 -15.50
C THR A 92 -13.90 -4.66 -14.56
N GLY A 93 -14.83 -5.42 -14.02
CA GLY A 93 -14.55 -6.51 -13.10
C GLY A 93 -15.79 -7.34 -12.81
N PHE A 94 -15.67 -8.22 -11.84
CA PHE A 94 -16.77 -9.07 -11.42
C PHE A 94 -16.81 -9.25 -9.90
N ASN A 95 -18.00 -9.50 -9.37
CA ASN A 95 -18.16 -9.85 -7.97
C ASN A 95 -17.71 -11.30 -7.74
N MET A 96 -16.79 -11.49 -6.82
CA MET A 96 -16.18 -12.80 -6.52
C MET A 96 -17.15 -13.80 -5.90
N ARG A 97 -18.29 -13.36 -5.38
CA ARG A 97 -19.30 -14.25 -4.77
C ARG A 97 -20.45 -14.56 -5.70
N THR A 98 -20.95 -13.55 -6.41
CA THR A 98 -22.15 -13.70 -7.26
C THR A 98 -21.82 -13.94 -8.71
N GLY A 99 -20.60 -13.62 -9.14
CA GLY A 99 -20.19 -13.65 -10.55
C GLY A 99 -20.71 -12.48 -11.38
N ASP A 100 -21.47 -11.56 -10.80
CA ASP A 100 -22.02 -10.42 -11.52
C ASP A 100 -20.91 -9.56 -12.14
N HIS A 101 -21.08 -9.21 -13.39
CA HIS A 101 -20.18 -8.34 -14.14
C HIS A 101 -20.48 -6.87 -13.86
N TYR A 102 -19.42 -6.08 -13.71
CA TYR A 102 -19.48 -4.64 -13.51
C TYR A 102 -18.67 -3.90 -14.56
N VAL A 103 -19.24 -2.83 -15.07
CA VAL A 103 -18.55 -1.83 -15.86
C VAL A 103 -18.71 -0.49 -15.17
N PHE A 104 -17.61 0.08 -14.76
CA PHE A 104 -17.54 1.38 -14.09
C PHE A 104 -17.08 2.43 -15.09
N ARG A 105 -17.92 3.43 -15.37
CA ARG A 105 -17.53 4.59 -16.15
C ARG A 105 -16.98 5.66 -15.23
N ALA A 106 -15.81 6.18 -15.50
CA ALA A 106 -15.14 7.16 -14.66
C ALA A 106 -14.33 8.15 -15.48
N LYS A 107 -14.29 9.40 -15.03
CA LYS A 107 -13.44 10.44 -15.61
C LYS A 107 -11.96 10.27 -15.24
N ALA A 108 -11.70 9.62 -14.11
CA ALA A 108 -10.37 9.28 -13.62
C ALA A 108 -10.43 8.00 -12.78
N VAL A 109 -9.34 7.26 -12.72
CA VAL A 109 -9.20 6.04 -11.92
C VAL A 109 -7.94 6.14 -11.07
N ILE A 110 -8.08 5.94 -9.77
CA ILE A 110 -6.95 5.80 -8.85
C ILE A 110 -6.72 4.31 -8.61
N CYS A 111 -5.57 3.81 -9.03
CA CYS A 111 -5.19 2.42 -8.81
C CYS A 111 -4.41 2.30 -7.49
N ALA A 112 -5.04 1.76 -6.46
CA ALA A 112 -4.47 1.56 -5.13
C ALA A 112 -4.60 0.08 -4.67
N ALA A 113 -4.40 -0.87 -5.59
CA ALA A 113 -4.64 -2.30 -5.40
C ALA A 113 -3.53 -3.03 -4.61
N GLY A 114 -2.67 -2.30 -3.92
CA GLY A 114 -1.62 -2.87 -3.07
C GLY A 114 -0.38 -3.29 -3.84
N GLY A 115 0.42 -4.14 -3.21
CA GLY A 115 1.72 -4.55 -3.71
C GLY A 115 1.68 -5.83 -4.57
N ALA A 116 2.85 -6.45 -4.71
CA ALA A 116 3.09 -7.60 -5.55
C ALA A 116 3.89 -8.70 -4.82
N SER A 117 3.53 -8.99 -3.60
CA SER A 117 4.27 -9.96 -2.77
C SER A 117 4.13 -11.40 -3.26
N HIS A 118 3.04 -11.73 -3.94
CA HIS A 118 2.73 -13.10 -4.37
C HIS A 118 3.28 -13.51 -5.75
N ILE A 119 3.85 -12.59 -6.50
CA ILE A 119 4.40 -12.90 -7.84
C ILE A 119 5.85 -13.41 -7.79
N PHE A 120 6.51 -13.26 -6.64
CA PHE A 120 7.91 -13.64 -6.51
C PHE A 120 8.06 -15.00 -5.85
N LYS A 121 8.83 -15.87 -6.50
CA LYS A 121 9.22 -17.16 -5.91
C LYS A 121 10.33 -16.93 -4.88
N PRO A 122 10.18 -17.43 -3.64
CA PRO A 122 11.26 -17.38 -2.66
C PRO A 122 12.48 -18.12 -3.15
N ARG A 123 13.68 -17.65 -2.77
CA ARG A 123 14.92 -18.33 -3.11
C ARG A 123 15.28 -19.44 -2.13
N SER A 124 14.83 -19.32 -0.88
CA SER A 124 15.11 -20.29 0.16
C SER A 124 14.21 -21.50 0.08
N VAL A 125 14.78 -22.69 0.25
CA VAL A 125 14.01 -23.94 0.29
C VAL A 125 13.05 -23.92 1.49
N GLY A 126 11.78 -24.26 1.24
CA GLY A 126 10.74 -24.28 2.26
C GLY A 126 10.15 -22.92 2.61
N GLU A 127 10.66 -21.83 2.08
CA GLU A 127 10.01 -20.52 2.19
C GLU A 127 8.91 -20.33 1.15
N GLY A 128 7.84 -19.66 1.54
CA GLY A 128 6.74 -19.29 0.66
C GLY A 128 5.76 -20.41 0.30
N MET A 129 6.04 -21.64 0.59
CA MET A 129 5.11 -22.75 0.45
C MET A 129 4.03 -22.66 1.52
N GLY A 130 2.94 -21.94 1.19
CA GLY A 130 1.86 -21.66 2.13
C GLY A 130 2.18 -20.61 3.20
N ARG A 131 3.31 -19.92 3.10
CA ARG A 131 3.74 -18.85 4.03
C ARG A 131 3.78 -17.52 3.31
N THR A 132 2.71 -16.78 3.38
CA THR A 132 2.62 -15.44 2.81
C THR A 132 2.63 -14.40 3.91
N TRP A 133 3.57 -13.47 3.85
CA TRP A 133 3.69 -12.36 4.81
C TRP A 133 2.64 -11.26 4.64
N TYR A 134 2.08 -11.16 3.44
CA TYR A 134 1.09 -10.17 3.06
C TYR A 134 -0.16 -10.88 2.56
N ALA A 135 -1.21 -10.10 2.33
CA ALA A 135 -2.44 -10.63 1.79
C ALA A 135 -2.17 -11.42 0.48
N PRO A 136 -2.73 -12.62 0.33
CA PRO A 136 -2.55 -13.45 -0.86
C PRO A 136 -2.96 -12.76 -2.16
N TRP A 137 -3.83 -11.78 -2.06
CA TRP A 137 -4.36 -10.97 -3.15
C TRP A 137 -3.41 -9.86 -3.63
N SER A 138 -2.29 -9.64 -2.93
CA SER A 138 -1.22 -8.73 -3.37
C SER A 138 -0.40 -9.36 -4.49
N ASN A 139 -1.03 -9.54 -5.65
CA ASN A 139 -0.53 -10.28 -6.79
C ASN A 139 -0.05 -9.39 -7.95
N GLY A 140 0.13 -8.10 -7.72
CA GLY A 140 0.67 -7.17 -8.70
C GLY A 140 -0.35 -6.50 -9.61
N SER A 141 -1.65 -6.59 -9.32
CA SER A 141 -2.69 -5.93 -10.12
C SER A 141 -2.49 -4.41 -10.21
N ALA A 142 -1.94 -3.79 -9.15
CA ALA A 142 -1.60 -2.36 -9.15
C ALA A 142 -0.52 -1.98 -10.18
N TYR A 143 0.25 -2.94 -10.67
CA TYR A 143 1.22 -2.75 -11.74
C TYR A 143 0.67 -3.21 -13.09
N ALA A 144 0.08 -4.39 -13.12
CA ALA A 144 -0.39 -5.02 -14.36
C ALA A 144 -1.50 -4.21 -15.05
N LEU A 145 -2.47 -3.71 -14.29
CA LEU A 145 -3.59 -2.95 -14.86
C LEU A 145 -3.16 -1.64 -15.53
N PRO A 146 -2.34 -0.77 -14.89
CA PRO A 146 -1.84 0.42 -15.56
C PRO A 146 -0.92 0.12 -16.76
N ILE A 147 -0.06 -0.90 -16.67
CA ILE A 147 0.83 -1.30 -17.76
C ILE A 147 0.01 -1.71 -18.98
N ALA A 148 -1.07 -2.46 -18.79
CA ALA A 148 -1.92 -2.94 -19.89
C ALA A 148 -2.57 -1.81 -20.71
N VAL A 149 -2.72 -0.63 -20.12
CA VAL A 149 -3.26 0.58 -20.79
C VAL A 149 -2.17 1.62 -21.10
N GLY A 150 -0.90 1.20 -21.12
CA GLY A 150 0.22 2.03 -21.58
C GLY A 150 0.78 3.02 -20.57
N ALA A 151 0.45 2.90 -19.28
CA ALA A 151 1.02 3.76 -18.27
C ALA A 151 2.54 3.56 -18.13
N LYS A 152 3.27 4.66 -18.00
CA LYS A 152 4.70 4.64 -17.75
C LYS A 152 4.95 4.30 -16.29
N MET A 153 5.79 3.29 -16.06
CA MET A 153 6.18 2.85 -14.74
C MET A 153 7.58 3.35 -14.38
N THR A 154 7.84 3.49 -13.10
CA THR A 154 9.15 3.85 -12.56
C THR A 154 9.56 2.88 -11.46
N GLN A 155 10.86 2.67 -11.28
CA GLN A 155 11.45 1.82 -10.23
C GLN A 155 11.00 0.34 -10.28
N MET A 156 10.62 -0.17 -11.44
CA MET A 156 10.19 -1.57 -11.59
C MET A 156 11.31 -2.58 -11.36
N GLU A 157 12.57 -2.16 -11.47
CA GLU A 157 13.76 -2.94 -11.13
C GLU A 157 13.97 -3.10 -9.62
N ASN A 158 13.34 -2.25 -8.82
CA ASN A 158 13.48 -2.28 -7.36
C ASN A 158 12.49 -3.26 -6.75
N ARG A 159 13.02 -4.20 -5.99
CA ARG A 159 12.22 -5.08 -5.15
C ARG A 159 12.68 -4.96 -3.71
N ILE A 160 11.78 -4.48 -2.86
CA ILE A 160 12.06 -4.32 -1.44
C ILE A 160 11.27 -5.37 -0.67
N VAL A 161 11.98 -6.20 0.08
CA VAL A 161 11.41 -7.11 1.05
C VAL A 161 12.08 -6.83 2.38
N LEU A 162 11.29 -6.48 3.39
CA LEU A 162 11.80 -6.28 4.74
C LEU A 162 12.26 -7.60 5.34
N THR A 163 13.30 -7.55 6.18
CA THR A 163 13.76 -8.69 6.96
C THR A 163 12.60 -9.29 7.78
N ARG A 164 12.48 -10.61 7.76
CA ARG A 164 11.44 -11.36 8.44
C ARG A 164 12.06 -12.48 9.29
N PHE A 165 11.37 -12.91 10.33
CA PHE A 165 11.73 -14.13 11.02
C PHE A 165 11.40 -15.32 10.12
N LYS A 166 12.28 -16.29 10.05
CA LYS A 166 12.14 -17.45 9.17
C LYS A 166 10.82 -18.20 9.40
N ASP A 167 10.45 -18.41 10.65
CA ASP A 167 9.31 -19.24 11.03
C ASP A 167 8.23 -18.46 11.82
N GLY A 168 8.26 -17.14 11.77
CA GLY A 168 7.32 -16.27 12.45
C GLY A 168 6.42 -15.49 11.52
N TYR A 169 5.23 -15.14 11.99
CA TYR A 169 4.27 -14.25 11.34
C TYR A 169 4.04 -13.02 12.22
N GLY A 170 3.70 -11.91 11.62
CA GLY A 170 3.32 -10.71 12.34
C GLY A 170 4.14 -9.47 12.01
N PRO A 171 4.00 -8.39 12.78
CA PRO A 171 4.58 -7.07 12.48
C PRO A 171 6.08 -6.99 12.81
N VAL A 172 6.88 -7.86 12.23
CA VAL A 172 8.32 -8.03 12.52
C VAL A 172 9.10 -6.74 12.33
N GLY A 173 8.78 -5.96 11.30
CA GLY A 173 9.45 -4.69 11.05
C GLY A 173 9.28 -3.69 12.20
N ALA A 174 8.10 -3.65 12.82
CA ALA A 174 7.84 -2.82 13.98
C ALA A 174 8.67 -3.27 15.20
N TYR A 175 8.85 -4.56 15.40
CA TYR A 175 9.68 -5.07 16.49
C TYR A 175 11.15 -4.66 16.37
N PHE A 176 11.70 -4.66 15.17
CA PHE A 176 13.06 -4.16 14.94
C PHE A 176 13.21 -2.69 15.34
N LEU A 177 12.20 -1.86 15.05
CA LEU A 177 12.21 -0.45 15.40
C LEU A 177 12.04 -0.23 16.91
N HIS A 178 11.04 -0.87 17.52
CA HIS A 178 10.72 -0.65 18.93
C HIS A 178 11.71 -1.30 19.90
N LEU A 179 12.19 -2.48 19.59
CA LEU A 179 13.07 -3.23 20.47
C LEU A 179 14.55 -2.97 20.20
N LYS A 180 14.89 -2.15 19.21
CA LYS A 180 16.27 -1.81 18.81
C LYS A 180 17.15 -3.06 18.67
N THR A 181 16.61 -4.08 18.05
CA THR A 181 17.26 -5.37 17.87
C THR A 181 18.44 -5.27 16.90
N TYR A 182 19.48 -6.03 17.15
CA TYR A 182 20.62 -6.17 16.23
C TYR A 182 20.50 -7.47 15.47
N THR A 183 20.78 -7.41 14.17
CA THR A 183 20.91 -8.62 13.37
C THR A 183 22.34 -9.17 13.52
N GLN A 184 22.43 -10.45 13.86
CA GLN A 184 23.71 -11.16 13.98
C GLN A 184 23.74 -12.33 12.99
N ASN A 185 24.92 -12.70 12.51
CA ASN A 185 25.13 -13.92 11.77
C ASN A 185 25.36 -15.10 12.74
N ALA A 186 25.61 -16.31 12.18
CA ALA A 186 25.84 -17.50 12.99
C ALA A 186 27.07 -17.44 13.93
N ASN A 187 27.93 -16.46 13.75
CA ASN A 187 29.13 -16.27 14.54
C ASN A 187 29.01 -15.12 15.58
N GLY A 188 27.86 -14.49 15.69
CA GLY A 188 27.58 -13.37 16.61
C GLY A 188 27.72 -11.99 15.99
#